data_0be64448f125ed770484f317c9787d74
#
_entry.id   0be64448f125ed770484f317c9787d74
#
_cell.length_a   1.000
_cell.length_b   1.000
_cell.length_c   1.000
_cell.angle_alpha   90.00
_cell.angle_beta   90.00
_cell.angle_gamma   90.00
#
_symmetry.space_group_name_H-M   'P 1'
#
loop_
_entity.id
_entity.type
_entity.pdbx_description
1 polymer ?
#
loop_
_entity_poly.entity_id
_entity_poly.type
_entity_poly.pdbx_seq_one_letter_code
_entity_poly.pdbx_strand_id
1 'polypeptide(L)'
;MSDCLFCKIIAGEIPATKMYEDENMIIIKDIDPKAKNHFLCIPKSHFKLLAEMDETQAEMVKKCLKKIPTLEKELGLSNGYRLVINQGEDAGQTVFHLHIHILSGQKMGWTPA
;
A
#
# COMPACT_ATOMS: atom_id res chain seq x y z
N MET A 1 -4.50 18.37 -1.16
CA MET A 1 -3.52 17.55 -1.86
C MET A 1 -2.13 17.81 -1.35
N SER A 2 -1.75 19.09 -1.24
CA SER A 2 -0.40 19.43 -0.82
C SER A 2 -0.02 18.93 0.57
N ASP A 3 -1.03 18.63 1.42
CA ASP A 3 -0.75 18.15 2.77
C ASP A 3 -0.69 16.63 2.88
N CYS A 4 -1.02 15.91 1.82
CA CYS A 4 -1.01 14.47 1.86
C CYS A 4 0.41 13.93 1.62
N LEU A 5 0.93 13.21 2.61
CA LEU A 5 2.26 12.61 2.52
C LEU A 5 2.41 11.75 1.27
N PHE A 6 1.44 10.88 1.01
CA PHE A 6 1.54 9.97 -0.14
C PHE A 6 1.39 10.69 -1.48
N CYS A 7 0.56 11.73 -1.53
CA CYS A 7 0.49 12.55 -2.74
C CYS A 7 1.84 13.20 -3.02
N LYS A 8 2.54 13.65 -1.98
CA LYS A 8 3.85 14.26 -2.14
C LYS A 8 4.89 13.24 -2.61
N ILE A 9 4.81 12.01 -2.12
CA ILE A 9 5.71 10.95 -2.56
C ILE A 9 5.44 10.61 -4.02
N ILE A 10 4.17 10.50 -4.40
CA ILE A 10 3.77 10.21 -5.77
C ILE A 10 4.27 11.32 -6.72
N ALA A 11 4.20 12.57 -6.28
CA ALA A 11 4.64 13.70 -7.07
C ALA A 11 6.17 13.86 -7.09
N GLY A 12 6.90 13.07 -6.30
CA GLY A 12 8.36 13.16 -6.24
C GLY A 12 8.88 14.25 -5.33
N GLU A 13 8.02 14.87 -4.53
CA GLU A 13 8.42 15.95 -3.63
C GLU A 13 9.09 15.44 -2.36
N ILE A 14 8.74 14.23 -1.93
CA ILE A 14 9.33 13.57 -0.77
C ILE A 14 9.92 12.25 -1.23
N PRO A 15 11.19 11.96 -0.90
CA PRO A 15 11.80 10.71 -1.35
C PRO A 15 11.23 9.49 -0.66
N ALA A 16 11.23 8.37 -1.36
CA ALA A 16 10.83 7.07 -0.82
C ALA A 16 11.56 6.01 -1.62
N THR A 17 11.75 4.83 -1.02
CA THR A 17 12.36 3.72 -1.71
C THR A 17 11.28 3.03 -2.54
N LYS A 18 11.30 3.27 -3.84
CA LYS A 18 10.31 2.72 -4.76
C LYS A 18 10.69 1.30 -5.15
N MET A 19 9.74 0.39 -5.02
CA MET A 19 9.90 -0.99 -5.46
C MET A 19 9.24 -1.22 -6.81
N TYR A 20 8.19 -0.44 -7.10
CA TYR A 20 7.44 -0.55 -8.34
C TYR A 20 6.59 0.70 -8.53
N GLU A 21 6.37 1.07 -9.77
CA GLU A 21 5.52 2.21 -10.09
C GLU A 21 4.95 2.05 -11.49
N ASP A 22 3.67 2.34 -11.66
CA ASP A 22 3.06 2.48 -12.98
C ASP A 22 2.02 3.60 -12.91
N GLU A 23 1.17 3.70 -13.94
CA GLU A 23 0.20 4.80 -14.01
C GLU A 23 -0.87 4.73 -12.93
N ASN A 24 -1.04 3.57 -12.28
CA ASN A 24 -2.12 3.34 -11.32
C ASN A 24 -1.66 3.37 -9.88
N MET A 25 -0.40 3.04 -9.63
CA MET A 25 0.06 2.82 -8.26
C MET A 25 1.55 3.04 -8.11
N ILE A 26 1.97 3.19 -6.86
CA ILE A 26 3.37 3.16 -6.48
C ILE A 26 3.49 2.18 -5.30
N ILE A 27 4.55 1.38 -5.29
CA ILE A 27 4.84 0.50 -4.16
C ILE A 27 6.17 0.94 -3.58
N ILE A 28 6.17 1.27 -2.29
CA ILE A 28 7.35 1.77 -1.59
C ILE A 28 7.63 0.93 -0.35
N LYS A 29 8.85 1.03 0.17
CA LYS A 29 9.17 0.42 1.46
C LYS A 29 8.59 1.26 2.59
N ASP A 30 8.03 0.59 3.60
CA ASP A 30 7.60 1.27 4.82
C ASP A 30 8.86 1.60 5.63
N ILE A 31 8.95 2.85 6.10
CA ILE A 31 10.12 3.29 6.88
C ILE A 31 10.07 2.83 8.31
N ASP A 32 8.93 2.30 8.77
CA ASP A 32 8.77 1.78 10.13
C ASP A 32 8.16 0.38 10.02
N PRO A 33 8.94 -0.60 9.52
CA PRO A 33 8.40 -1.90 9.16
C PRO A 33 7.90 -2.69 10.36
N LYS A 34 6.77 -3.36 10.16
CA LYS A 34 6.15 -4.23 11.16
C LYS A 34 6.40 -5.70 10.85
N ALA A 35 7.11 -6.00 9.78
CA ALA A 35 7.52 -7.35 9.40
C ALA A 35 8.86 -7.23 8.70
N LYS A 36 9.52 -8.36 8.48
CA LYS A 36 10.81 -8.37 7.80
C LYS A 36 10.75 -7.67 6.46
N ASN A 37 9.70 -7.93 5.69
CA ASN A 37 9.41 -7.20 4.47
C ASN A 37 8.09 -6.47 4.68
N HIS A 38 8.09 -5.16 4.52
CA HIS A 38 6.89 -4.35 4.71
C HIS A 38 6.86 -3.27 3.65
N PHE A 39 5.91 -3.38 2.74
CA PHE A 39 5.74 -2.42 1.66
C PHE A 39 4.35 -1.80 1.72
N LEU A 40 4.22 -0.67 1.05
CA LEU A 40 2.94 0.03 0.91
C LEU A 40 2.62 0.13 -0.57
N CYS A 41 1.46 -0.38 -0.97
CA CYS A 41 0.95 -0.22 -2.32
C CYS A 41 -0.08 0.91 -2.27
N ILE A 42 0.19 1.99 -2.98
CA ILE A 42 -0.55 3.24 -2.89
C ILE A 42 -1.15 3.57 -4.25
N PRO A 43 -2.50 3.56 -4.38
CA PRO A 43 -3.13 4.03 -5.61
C PRO A 43 -2.77 5.50 -5.83
N LYS A 44 -2.59 5.89 -7.09
CA LYS A 44 -2.18 7.25 -7.40
C LYS A 44 -3.30 8.28 -7.26
N SER A 45 -4.57 7.85 -7.25
CA SER A 45 -5.68 8.73 -6.98
C SER A 45 -5.81 8.94 -5.47
N HIS A 46 -6.11 10.16 -5.05
CA HIS A 46 -6.26 10.47 -3.63
C HIS A 46 -7.69 10.22 -3.19
N PHE A 47 -7.88 9.24 -2.32
CA PHE A 47 -9.13 9.01 -1.60
C PHE A 47 -8.78 8.27 -0.32
N LYS A 48 -9.60 8.42 0.72
CA LYS A 48 -9.26 7.91 2.04
C LYS A 48 -9.73 6.49 2.29
N LEU A 49 -10.96 6.20 1.92
CA LEU A 49 -11.65 4.98 2.34
C LEU A 49 -12.21 4.23 1.14
N LEU A 50 -12.30 2.90 1.30
CA LEU A 50 -12.93 2.08 0.28
C LEU A 50 -14.37 2.52 0.00
N ALA A 51 -15.07 2.99 1.03
CA ALA A 51 -16.46 3.45 0.88
C ALA A 51 -16.58 4.69 0.01
N GLU A 52 -15.48 5.41 -0.21
CA GLU A 52 -15.48 6.65 -1.00
C GLU A 52 -15.12 6.43 -2.47
N MET A 53 -14.76 5.20 -2.84
CA MET A 53 -14.29 4.93 -4.20
C MET A 53 -15.37 5.19 -5.24
N ASP A 54 -14.98 5.91 -6.30
CA ASP A 54 -15.79 5.91 -7.52
C ASP A 54 -15.34 4.73 -8.39
N GLU A 55 -15.93 4.59 -9.58
CA GLU A 55 -15.63 3.44 -10.45
C GLU A 55 -14.18 3.43 -10.91
N THR A 56 -13.62 4.59 -11.19
CA THR A 56 -12.22 4.69 -11.62
C THR A 56 -11.28 4.28 -10.49
N GLN A 57 -11.58 4.71 -9.27
CA GLN A 57 -10.76 4.36 -8.10
C GLN A 57 -10.88 2.89 -7.75
N ALA A 58 -12.09 2.32 -7.89
CA ALA A 58 -12.29 0.89 -7.67
C ALA A 58 -11.49 0.08 -8.67
N GLU A 59 -11.44 0.51 -9.92
CA GLU A 59 -10.63 -0.16 -10.93
C GLU A 59 -9.15 -0.07 -10.59
N MET A 60 -8.73 1.05 -10.04
CA MET A 60 -7.34 1.24 -9.63
C MET A 60 -6.96 0.31 -8.49
N VAL A 61 -7.84 0.13 -7.49
CA VAL A 61 -7.62 -0.81 -6.39
C VAL A 61 -7.54 -2.24 -6.92
N LYS A 62 -8.43 -2.58 -7.85
CA LYS A 62 -8.39 -3.89 -8.50
C LYS A 62 -7.02 -4.14 -9.13
N LYS A 63 -6.48 -3.15 -9.83
CA LYS A 63 -5.18 -3.29 -10.48
C LYS A 63 -4.07 -3.45 -9.45
N CYS A 64 -4.16 -2.77 -8.31
CA CYS A 64 -3.22 -2.96 -7.21
C CYS A 64 -3.23 -4.42 -6.74
N LEU A 65 -4.40 -4.95 -6.47
CA LEU A 65 -4.54 -6.32 -5.96
C LEU A 65 -4.07 -7.35 -6.98
N LYS A 66 -4.24 -7.07 -8.25
CA LYS A 66 -3.77 -7.98 -9.30
C LYS A 66 -2.27 -7.88 -9.55
N LYS A 67 -1.70 -6.70 -9.35
CA LYS A 67 -0.28 -6.49 -9.57
C LYS A 67 0.58 -7.14 -8.49
N ILE A 68 0.17 -7.05 -7.23
CA ILE A 68 0.97 -7.52 -6.10
C ILE A 68 1.44 -8.97 -6.27
N PRO A 69 0.58 -9.93 -6.63
CA PRO A 69 1.06 -11.31 -6.81
C PRO A 69 2.08 -11.48 -7.94
N THR A 70 2.06 -10.60 -8.92
CA THR A 70 3.03 -10.71 -10.03
C THR A 70 4.43 -10.28 -9.60
N LEU A 71 4.57 -9.66 -8.44
CA LEU A 71 5.83 -9.15 -7.92
C LEU A 71 6.37 -10.02 -6.78
N GLU A 72 5.94 -11.27 -6.68
CA GLU A 72 6.30 -12.14 -5.57
C GLU A 72 7.81 -12.25 -5.35
N LYS A 73 8.55 -12.45 -6.43
CA LYS A 73 10.00 -12.61 -6.31
C LYS A 73 10.67 -11.31 -5.89
N GLU A 74 10.29 -10.23 -6.53
CA GLU A 74 10.91 -8.93 -6.30
C GLU A 74 10.66 -8.43 -4.88
N LEU A 75 9.50 -8.74 -4.32
CA LEU A 75 9.10 -8.23 -3.01
C LEU A 75 9.29 -9.26 -1.89
N GLY A 76 9.76 -10.47 -2.22
CA GLY A 76 9.98 -11.50 -1.21
C GLY A 76 8.68 -12.08 -0.67
N LEU A 77 7.69 -12.31 -1.53
CA LEU A 77 6.36 -12.76 -1.13
C LEU A 77 6.12 -14.25 -1.35
N SER A 78 7.13 -14.97 -1.87
CA SER A 78 6.91 -16.33 -2.40
C SER A 78 6.41 -17.34 -1.36
N ASN A 79 6.73 -17.15 -0.08
CA ASN A 79 6.31 -18.07 0.97
C ASN A 79 5.00 -17.65 1.64
N GLY A 80 4.35 -16.64 1.09
CA GLY A 80 3.11 -16.13 1.64
C GLY A 80 3.26 -14.72 2.15
N TYR A 81 2.16 -14.00 2.18
CA TYR A 81 2.17 -12.60 2.57
C TYR A 81 0.79 -12.20 3.06
N ARG A 82 0.75 -11.10 3.78
CA ARG A 82 -0.49 -10.57 4.34
C ARG A 82 -0.72 -9.18 3.78
N LEU A 83 -1.96 -8.92 3.38
CA LEU A 83 -2.38 -7.58 2.94
C LEU A 83 -3.29 -6.99 4.00
N VAL A 84 -3.05 -5.72 4.34
CA VAL A 84 -3.85 -5.01 5.33
C VAL A 84 -4.22 -3.65 4.76
N ILE A 85 -5.51 -3.33 4.81
CA ILE A 85 -6.02 -2.02 4.39
C ILE A 85 -6.78 -1.45 5.58
N ASN A 86 -6.14 -0.58 6.33
CA ASN A 86 -6.75 0.03 7.52
C ASN A 86 -7.77 1.07 7.09
N GLN A 87 -8.96 0.99 7.66
CA GLN A 87 -10.08 1.85 7.29
C GLN A 87 -10.54 2.62 8.51
N GLY A 88 -10.14 3.88 8.59
CA GLY A 88 -10.60 4.78 9.63
C GLY A 88 -9.77 4.76 10.88
N GLU A 89 -10.17 5.58 11.84
CA GLU A 89 -9.39 5.85 13.03
C GLU A 89 -9.20 4.62 13.92
N ASP A 90 -10.29 3.90 14.15
CA ASP A 90 -10.21 2.72 15.04
C ASP A 90 -9.36 1.61 14.48
N ALA A 91 -9.15 1.58 13.18
CA ALA A 91 -8.28 0.60 12.53
C ALA A 91 -6.83 1.06 12.51
N GLY A 92 -6.55 2.27 13.00
CA GLY A 92 -5.18 2.80 13.02
C GLY A 92 -4.74 3.45 11.72
N GLN A 93 -5.70 3.90 10.91
CA GLN A 93 -5.33 4.62 9.70
C GLN A 93 -4.81 6.00 10.08
N THR A 94 -3.54 6.26 9.83
CA THR A 94 -2.92 7.53 10.18
C THR A 94 -2.63 8.40 8.97
N VAL A 95 -2.46 7.82 7.79
CA VAL A 95 -2.32 8.58 6.54
C VAL A 95 -3.63 8.43 5.78
N PHE A 96 -4.28 9.56 5.50
CA PHE A 96 -5.62 9.57 4.93
C PHE A 96 -5.59 9.60 3.40
N HIS A 97 -4.88 8.63 2.87
CA HIS A 97 -4.81 8.27 1.47
C HIS A 97 -4.78 6.75 1.46
N LEU A 98 -5.71 6.12 0.79
CA LEU A 98 -5.85 4.65 0.83
C LEU A 98 -4.53 3.99 0.46
N HIS A 99 -4.13 2.99 1.23
CA HIS A 99 -2.93 2.22 0.95
C HIS A 99 -3.08 0.81 1.47
N ILE A 100 -2.36 -0.10 0.82
CA ILE A 100 -2.39 -1.53 1.15
C ILE A 100 -1.03 -1.90 1.71
N HIS A 101 -1.00 -2.32 2.98
CA HIS A 101 0.22 -2.85 3.56
C HIS A 101 0.48 -4.24 3.00
N ILE A 102 1.72 -4.52 2.65
CA ILE A 102 2.16 -5.83 2.18
C ILE A 102 3.22 -6.31 3.18
N LEU A 103 2.91 -7.38 3.91
CA LEU A 103 3.76 -7.87 4.99
C LEU A 103 4.20 -9.29 4.69
N SER A 104 5.50 -9.56 4.79
CA SER A 104 6.03 -10.90 4.49
C SER A 104 7.40 -11.09 5.10
N GLY A 105 8.01 -12.23 4.80
CA GLY A 105 9.39 -12.51 5.16
C GLY A 105 9.55 -13.19 6.50
N GLN A 106 8.46 -13.45 7.20
CA GLN A 106 8.48 -14.12 8.50
C GLN A 106 7.14 -14.77 8.74
N LYS A 107 7.12 -15.75 9.63
CA LYS A 107 5.86 -16.36 10.02
C LYS A 107 5.07 -15.40 10.88
N MET A 108 3.83 -15.17 10.52
CA MET A 108 2.95 -14.24 11.22
C MET A 108 1.83 -15.01 11.90
N GLY A 109 1.45 -14.55 13.09
CA GLY A 109 0.34 -15.14 13.81
C GLY A 109 -0.98 -14.74 13.20
N TRP A 110 -2.06 -15.32 13.73
CA TRP A 110 -3.40 -14.98 13.25
C TRP A 110 -3.84 -13.58 13.69
N THR A 111 -3.34 -13.10 14.82
CA THR A 111 -3.74 -11.81 15.36
C THR A 111 -3.49 -10.71 14.32
N PRO A 112 -4.51 -10.01 13.87
CA PRO A 112 -4.30 -8.88 12.96
C PRO A 112 -3.67 -7.74 13.75
N ALA A 113 -2.54 -7.30 13.30
CA ALA A 113 -1.80 -6.29 14.05
C ALA A 113 -2.03 -4.90 13.51
#